data_02dea2270164b147ebce8993251adbc9
#
_entry.id   02dea2270164b147ebce8993251adbc9
#
_cell.length_a   1.000
_cell.length_b   1.000
_cell.length_c   1.000
_cell.angle_alpha   90.00
_cell.angle_beta   90.00
_cell.angle_gamma   90.00
#
_symmetry.space_group_name_H-M   'P 1'
#
loop_
_entity.id
_entity.type
_entity.pdbx_description
1 polymer ?
#
loop_
_entity_poly.entity_id
_entity_poly.type
_entity_poly.pdbx_seq_one_letter_code
_entity_poly.pdbx_strand_id
1 'polypeptide(L)'
;MATKESYWIFHKDGDDFDLKVSDPKSSSYLLIANDPEMESIIGALNALILNRLVIRVNTGQDKNIPMSIIVDELPTLYFHKIDRLIGTARSNKVSVALGFQKLPQLEADYGKVGMQKIITTVGNVVSGSARSKEYNVSKN
;
A
#
# COMPACT_ATOMS: atom_id res chain seq x y z
N MET A 1 14.27 4.95 19.08
CA MET A 1 13.91 4.27 20.34
C MET A 1 12.74 3.36 20.00
N ALA A 2 12.87 2.04 20.13
CA ALA A 2 11.75 1.14 19.88
C ALA A 2 10.72 1.33 20.99
N THR A 3 9.45 1.50 20.64
CA THR A 3 8.38 1.52 21.63
C THR A 3 8.17 0.12 22.20
N LYS A 4 7.54 0.02 23.37
CA LYS A 4 7.24 -1.26 24.03
C LYS A 4 6.38 -2.16 23.12
N GLU A 5 5.49 -1.54 22.35
CA GLU A 5 4.60 -2.20 21.38
C GLU A 5 5.38 -2.74 20.17
N SER A 6 6.29 -1.95 19.61
CA SER A 6 7.16 -2.39 18.50
C SER A 6 8.07 -3.53 18.94
N TYR A 7 8.62 -3.45 20.17
CA TYR A 7 9.43 -4.53 20.74
C TYR A 7 8.61 -5.81 20.87
N TRP A 8 7.36 -5.72 21.36
CA TRP A 8 6.49 -6.87 21.54
C TRP A 8 6.15 -7.58 20.23
N ILE A 9 5.89 -6.82 19.16
CA ILE A 9 5.56 -7.36 17.84
C ILE A 9 6.76 -8.11 17.23
N PHE A 10 7.97 -7.60 17.41
CA PHE A 10 9.16 -8.13 16.72
C PHE A 10 9.99 -9.11 17.57
N HIS A 11 9.73 -9.22 18.88
CA HIS A 11 10.56 -9.98 19.80
C HIS A 11 9.88 -11.24 20.36
N LYS A 12 8.70 -11.56 19.89
CA LYS A 12 8.01 -12.76 20.33
C LYS A 12 8.57 -13.96 19.58
N ASP A 13 9.23 -14.87 20.32
CA ASP A 13 9.51 -16.24 19.88
C ASP A 13 8.16 -16.97 19.69
N GLY A 14 7.53 -16.81 18.59
CA GLY A 14 6.26 -17.42 18.24
C GLY A 14 6.24 -17.71 16.75
N ASP A 15 5.30 -18.51 16.32
CA ASP A 15 5.12 -18.88 14.92
C ASP A 15 5.29 -17.67 14.03
N ASP A 16 6.37 -17.66 13.26
CA ASP A 16 6.72 -16.56 12.38
C ASP A 16 5.56 -16.29 11.43
N PHE A 17 4.93 -15.15 11.60
CA PHE A 17 4.01 -14.65 10.57
C PHE A 17 4.83 -14.36 9.32
N ASP A 18 4.93 -15.37 8.50
CA ASP A 18 5.54 -15.23 7.19
C ASP A 18 4.53 -14.53 6.28
N LEU A 19 4.81 -13.27 5.88
CA LEU A 19 4.00 -12.43 4.98
C LEU A 19 3.69 -13.09 3.61
N LYS A 20 3.43 -14.39 3.60
CA LYS A 20 3.07 -15.19 2.43
C LYS A 20 1.57 -15.17 2.16
N VAL A 21 0.98 -14.00 2.05
CA VAL A 21 -0.46 -13.85 1.76
C VAL A 21 -0.87 -14.44 0.40
N SER A 22 0.08 -14.65 -0.50
CA SER A 22 -0.13 -15.27 -1.82
C SER A 22 0.24 -16.76 -1.90
N ASP A 23 0.41 -17.42 -0.76
CA ASP A 23 0.75 -18.85 -0.74
C ASP A 23 -0.47 -19.70 -1.14
N PRO A 24 -0.35 -20.60 -2.15
CA PRO A 24 -1.45 -21.48 -2.54
C PRO A 24 -1.92 -22.43 -1.42
N LYS A 25 -1.04 -22.74 -0.48
CA LYS A 25 -1.34 -23.66 0.63
C LYS A 25 -2.00 -22.96 1.83
N SER A 26 -1.90 -21.64 1.92
CA SER A 26 -2.38 -20.85 3.04
C SER A 26 -2.84 -19.49 2.58
N SER A 27 -4.02 -19.44 1.94
CA SER A 27 -4.63 -18.15 1.60
C SER A 27 -5.08 -17.45 2.88
N SER A 28 -4.70 -16.17 3.01
CA SER A 28 -4.95 -15.40 4.24
C SER A 28 -5.30 -13.95 3.93
N TYR A 29 -5.93 -13.30 4.91
CA TYR A 29 -6.16 -11.86 4.91
C TYR A 29 -5.15 -11.21 5.87
N LEU A 30 -4.47 -10.19 5.38
CA LEU A 30 -3.65 -9.29 6.20
C LEU A 30 -4.37 -7.95 6.33
N LEU A 31 -4.80 -7.61 7.52
CA LEU A 31 -5.38 -6.31 7.84
C LEU A 31 -4.34 -5.47 8.56
N ILE A 32 -4.07 -4.28 8.03
CA ILE A 32 -3.15 -3.31 8.59
C ILE A 32 -3.96 -2.07 8.92
N ALA A 33 -3.99 -1.69 10.19
CA ALA A 33 -4.67 -0.49 10.66
C ALA A 33 -3.64 0.59 11.04
N ASN A 34 -4.07 1.86 10.97
CA ASN A 34 -3.34 3.00 11.50
C ASN A 34 -4.08 3.54 12.73
N ASP A 35 -3.33 4.06 13.68
CA ASP A 35 -3.86 4.74 14.86
C ASP A 35 -3.50 6.23 14.77
N PRO A 36 -4.48 7.14 14.74
CA PRO A 36 -4.23 8.57 14.65
C PRO A 36 -3.37 9.13 15.79
N GLU A 37 -3.45 8.54 16.99
CA GLU A 37 -2.66 9.00 18.14
C GLU A 37 -1.18 8.57 18.05
N MET A 38 -0.89 7.48 17.29
CA MET A 38 0.45 6.91 17.15
C MET A 38 0.91 6.85 15.68
N GLU A 39 0.36 7.68 14.83
CA GLU A 39 0.53 7.65 13.37
C GLU A 39 2.00 7.62 12.94
N SER A 40 2.86 8.41 13.57
CA SER A 40 4.29 8.46 13.22
C SER A 40 5.04 7.16 13.45
N ILE A 41 4.63 6.37 14.44
CA ILE A 41 5.27 5.11 14.81
C ILE A 41 4.65 3.96 14.02
N ILE A 42 3.33 3.87 14.03
CA ILE A 42 2.57 2.80 13.37
C ILE A 42 2.68 2.95 11.85
N GLY A 43 2.66 4.17 11.31
CA GLY A 43 2.86 4.42 9.89
C GLY A 43 4.21 3.94 9.38
N ALA A 44 5.28 4.16 10.13
CA ALA A 44 6.61 3.64 9.79
C ALA A 44 6.66 2.10 9.79
N LEU A 45 6.01 1.48 10.78
CA LEU A 45 5.88 0.03 10.87
C LEU A 45 5.07 -0.56 9.73
N ASN A 46 3.92 0.02 9.43
CA ASN A 46 3.06 -0.35 8.32
C ASN A 46 3.80 -0.24 6.98
N ALA A 47 4.57 0.83 6.78
CA ALA A 47 5.40 1.02 5.60
C ALA A 47 6.48 -0.08 5.47
N LEU A 48 7.08 -0.51 6.57
CA LEU A 48 8.06 -1.61 6.58
C LEU A 48 7.41 -2.94 6.18
N ILE A 49 6.26 -3.27 6.76
CA ILE A 49 5.49 -4.48 6.45
C ILE A 49 5.11 -4.49 4.96
N LEU A 50 4.57 -3.39 4.44
CA LEU A 50 4.20 -3.27 3.03
C LEU A 50 5.40 -3.37 2.09
N ASN A 51 6.52 -2.74 2.44
CA ASN A 51 7.75 -2.88 1.67
C ASN A 51 8.21 -4.34 1.59
N ARG A 52 8.11 -5.07 2.70
CA ARG A 52 8.45 -6.49 2.74
C ARG A 52 7.49 -7.32 1.90
N LEU A 53 6.19 -7.06 2.02
CA LEU A 53 5.15 -7.71 1.22
C LEU A 53 5.40 -7.54 -0.29
N VAL A 54 5.70 -6.32 -0.74
CA VAL A 54 6.00 -6.04 -2.17
C VAL A 54 7.22 -6.83 -2.65
N ILE A 55 8.27 -6.91 -1.84
CA ILE A 55 9.45 -7.71 -2.19
C ILE A 55 9.06 -9.18 -2.34
N ARG A 56 8.32 -9.74 -1.39
CA ARG A 56 7.89 -11.16 -1.43
C ARG A 56 7.01 -11.47 -2.62
N VAL A 57 6.04 -10.62 -2.91
CA VAL A 57 5.17 -10.76 -4.09
C VAL A 57 6.00 -10.77 -5.37
N ASN A 58 6.99 -9.87 -5.49
CA ASN A 58 7.83 -9.77 -6.67
C ASN A 58 8.81 -10.94 -6.84
N THR A 59 9.26 -11.56 -5.74
CA THR A 59 10.19 -12.69 -5.78
C THR A 59 9.52 -14.05 -5.94
N GLY A 60 8.21 -14.13 -5.69
CA GLY A 60 7.43 -15.36 -5.77
C GLY A 60 6.58 -15.51 -7.03
N GLN A 61 6.90 -14.81 -8.11
CA GLN A 61 6.05 -14.62 -9.30
C GLN A 61 5.44 -15.92 -9.87
N ASP A 62 6.22 -16.96 -10.01
CA ASP A 62 5.75 -18.22 -10.62
C ASP A 62 4.81 -19.03 -9.70
N LYS A 63 4.83 -18.72 -8.41
CA LYS A 63 4.08 -19.45 -7.38
C LYS A 63 2.94 -18.66 -6.78
N ASN A 64 2.79 -17.39 -7.15
CA ASN A 64 1.75 -16.54 -6.59
C ASN A 64 0.36 -16.97 -7.06
N ILE A 65 -0.56 -17.09 -6.12
CA ILE A 65 -2.00 -17.04 -6.42
C ILE A 65 -2.42 -15.58 -6.61
N PRO A 66 -3.53 -15.33 -7.33
CA PRO A 66 -4.10 -13.99 -7.43
C PRO A 66 -4.39 -13.40 -6.05
N MET A 67 -3.97 -12.17 -5.82
CA MET A 67 -4.22 -11.43 -4.58
C MET A 67 -4.62 -9.99 -4.85
N SER A 68 -5.22 -9.35 -3.86
CA SER A 68 -5.59 -7.93 -3.92
C SER A 68 -4.92 -7.16 -2.79
N ILE A 69 -4.42 -5.97 -3.12
CA ILE A 69 -3.95 -4.98 -2.15
C ILE A 69 -4.90 -3.79 -2.23
N ILE A 70 -5.56 -3.49 -1.13
CA ILE A 70 -6.52 -2.40 -1.03
C ILE A 70 -6.00 -1.42 0.02
N VAL A 71 -5.79 -0.19 -0.38
CA VAL A 71 -5.38 0.92 0.48
C VAL A 71 -6.50 1.96 0.47
N ASP A 72 -7.20 2.10 1.58
CA ASP A 72 -8.38 2.97 1.68
C ASP A 72 -7.99 4.47 1.69
N GLU A 73 -6.96 4.84 2.45
CA GLU A 73 -6.47 6.21 2.55
C GLU A 73 -4.96 6.25 2.32
N LEU A 74 -4.54 6.33 1.06
CA LEU A 74 -3.13 6.28 0.66
C LEU A 74 -2.26 7.38 1.29
N PRO A 75 -2.72 8.64 1.46
CA PRO A 75 -1.93 9.68 2.09
C PRO A 75 -1.49 9.39 3.53
N THR A 76 -2.28 8.65 4.30
CA THR A 76 -1.92 8.27 5.68
C THR A 76 -0.84 7.21 5.75
N LEU A 77 -0.50 6.63 4.61
CA LEU A 77 0.44 5.54 4.48
C LEU A 77 1.61 5.96 3.59
N TYR A 78 2.70 6.43 4.19
CA TYR A 78 3.87 6.83 3.44
C TYR A 78 4.62 5.61 2.87
N PHE A 79 4.20 5.19 1.69
CA PHE A 79 4.70 4.00 1.04
C PHE A 79 5.51 4.31 -0.22
N HIS A 80 6.81 4.47 -0.06
CA HIS A 80 7.73 4.87 -1.13
C HIS A 80 7.78 3.99 -2.38
N LYS A 81 7.41 2.71 -2.27
CA LYS A 81 7.50 1.75 -3.38
C LYS A 81 6.16 1.48 -4.06
N ILE A 82 5.19 2.35 -3.86
CA ILE A 82 3.86 2.19 -4.44
C ILE A 82 3.90 2.17 -5.97
N ASP A 83 4.70 3.03 -6.58
CA ASP A 83 4.89 3.07 -8.03
C ASP A 83 5.43 1.75 -8.58
N ARG A 84 6.40 1.15 -7.87
CA ARG A 84 6.94 -0.15 -8.23
C ARG A 84 5.91 -1.27 -8.06
N LEU A 85 5.13 -1.24 -6.98
CA LEU A 85 4.05 -2.19 -6.77
C LEU A 85 3.06 -2.14 -7.94
N ILE A 86 2.55 -0.95 -8.27
CA ILE A 86 1.58 -0.78 -9.36
C ILE A 86 2.17 -1.25 -10.69
N GLY A 87 3.41 -0.87 -10.99
CA GLY A 87 4.09 -1.22 -12.24
C GLY A 87 4.32 -2.72 -12.43
N THR A 88 4.45 -3.48 -11.34
CA THR A 88 4.69 -4.94 -11.39
C THR A 88 3.47 -5.78 -11.01
N ALA A 89 2.38 -5.16 -10.58
CA ALA A 89 1.19 -5.83 -10.05
C ALA A 89 0.62 -6.87 -11.03
N ARG A 90 0.46 -6.49 -12.30
CA ARG A 90 -0.12 -7.37 -13.32
C ARG A 90 0.71 -8.64 -13.53
N SER A 91 2.02 -8.54 -13.66
CA SER A 91 2.92 -9.69 -13.87
C SER A 91 2.96 -10.60 -12.63
N ASN A 92 2.68 -10.06 -11.46
CA ASN A 92 2.65 -10.79 -10.18
C ASN A 92 1.26 -11.27 -9.78
N LYS A 93 0.26 -11.17 -10.65
CA LYS A 93 -1.15 -11.54 -10.37
C LYS A 93 -1.74 -10.75 -9.19
N VAL A 94 -1.35 -9.49 -9.03
CA VAL A 94 -1.83 -8.61 -7.96
C VAL A 94 -2.76 -7.56 -8.55
N SER A 95 -3.95 -7.40 -7.97
CA SER A 95 -4.79 -6.23 -8.18
C SER A 95 -4.51 -5.20 -7.10
N VAL A 96 -4.45 -3.93 -7.48
CA VAL A 96 -4.19 -2.83 -6.55
C VAL A 96 -5.32 -1.82 -6.65
N ALA A 97 -5.94 -1.49 -5.52
CA ALA A 97 -6.89 -0.42 -5.38
C ALA A 97 -6.37 0.61 -4.38
N LEU A 98 -6.32 1.87 -4.80
CA LEU A 98 -5.80 2.97 -3.99
C LEU A 98 -6.90 4.02 -3.81
N GLY A 99 -7.29 4.27 -2.56
CA GLY A 99 -8.22 5.31 -2.18
C GLY A 99 -7.49 6.55 -1.66
N PHE A 100 -8.05 7.71 -1.93
CA PHE A 100 -7.67 8.99 -1.34
C PHE A 100 -8.80 10.00 -1.51
N GLN A 101 -8.85 11.00 -0.64
CA GLN A 101 -9.95 11.97 -0.65
C GLN A 101 -9.65 13.20 -1.51
N LYS A 102 -8.40 13.67 -1.51
CA LYS A 102 -8.00 14.91 -2.19
C LYS A 102 -6.63 14.78 -2.85
N LEU A 103 -6.52 15.22 -4.10
CA LEU A 103 -5.24 15.26 -4.82
C LEU A 103 -4.17 16.13 -4.12
N PRO A 104 -4.47 17.32 -3.59
CA PRO A 104 -3.48 18.11 -2.88
C PRO A 104 -2.85 17.41 -1.67
N GLN A 105 -3.61 16.56 -0.97
CA GLN A 105 -3.09 15.75 0.13
C GLN A 105 -2.08 14.71 -0.39
N LEU A 106 -2.44 14.02 -1.47
CA LEU A 106 -1.52 13.07 -2.11
C LEU A 106 -0.24 13.75 -2.61
N GLU A 107 -0.35 14.98 -3.15
CA GLU A 107 0.80 15.77 -3.57
C GLU A 107 1.68 16.21 -2.38
N ALA A 108 1.07 16.57 -1.25
CA ALA A 108 1.81 16.96 -0.04
C ALA A 108 2.68 15.81 0.48
N ASP A 109 2.17 14.58 0.46
CA ASP A 109 2.85 13.41 1.04
C ASP A 109 3.84 12.73 0.06
N TYR A 110 3.48 12.62 -1.21
CA TYR A 110 4.29 11.94 -2.22
C TYR A 110 5.09 12.89 -3.12
N GLY A 111 4.89 14.19 -3.00
CA GLY A 111 5.40 15.20 -3.90
C GLY A 111 4.76 15.18 -5.28
N LYS A 112 4.91 16.26 -6.04
CA LYS A 112 4.29 16.40 -7.38
C LYS A 112 4.68 15.26 -8.33
N VAL A 113 5.95 14.86 -8.34
CA VAL A 113 6.45 13.79 -9.20
C VAL A 113 5.90 12.43 -8.78
N GLY A 114 5.86 12.15 -7.48
CA GLY A 114 5.33 10.91 -6.92
C GLY A 114 3.84 10.76 -7.21
N MET A 115 3.05 11.80 -6.94
CA MET A 115 1.64 11.84 -7.28
C MET A 115 1.40 11.60 -8.78
N GLN A 116 2.15 12.29 -9.65
CA GLN A 116 2.02 12.12 -11.10
C GLN A 116 2.31 10.69 -11.54
N LYS A 117 3.35 10.06 -10.99
CA LYS A 117 3.67 8.65 -11.27
C LYS A 117 2.53 7.73 -10.87
N ILE A 118 1.96 7.90 -9.68
CA ILE A 118 0.83 7.09 -9.21
C ILE A 118 -0.33 7.21 -10.18
N ILE A 119 -0.78 8.44 -10.49
CA ILE A 119 -1.95 8.70 -11.34
C ILE A 119 -1.75 8.16 -12.76
N THR A 120 -0.55 8.31 -13.34
CA THR A 120 -0.28 7.84 -14.71
C THR A 120 -0.08 6.33 -14.83
N THR A 121 0.25 5.66 -13.73
CA THR A 121 0.49 4.21 -13.74
C THR A 121 -0.79 3.40 -13.51
N VAL A 122 -1.80 3.98 -12.85
CA VAL A 122 -3.09 3.29 -12.65
C VAL A 122 -3.88 3.21 -13.95
N GLY A 123 -4.49 2.04 -14.20
CA GLY A 123 -5.26 1.81 -15.43
C GLY A 123 -6.69 2.37 -15.40
N ASN A 124 -7.27 2.50 -14.21
CA ASN A 124 -8.64 2.98 -14.03
C ASN A 124 -8.69 4.00 -12.90
N VAL A 125 -9.41 5.08 -13.12
CA VAL A 125 -9.67 6.10 -12.10
C VAL A 125 -11.19 6.21 -11.92
N VAL A 126 -11.64 6.05 -10.67
CA VAL A 126 -13.04 6.22 -10.28
C VAL A 126 -13.10 7.43 -9.37
N SER A 127 -13.87 8.43 -9.76
CA SER A 127 -14.10 9.64 -8.96
C SER A 127 -15.56 9.71 -8.54
N GLY A 128 -15.76 9.93 -7.25
CA GLY A 128 -17.09 10.26 -6.71
C GLY A 128 -17.47 11.73 -6.96
N SER A 129 -18.38 12.27 -6.15
CA SER A 129 -18.79 13.66 -6.23
C SER A 129 -17.65 14.59 -5.74
N ALA A 130 -16.91 15.18 -6.68
CA ALA A 130 -15.90 16.19 -6.39
C ALA A 130 -16.53 17.58 -6.31
N ARG A 131 -16.42 18.24 -5.15
CA ARG A 131 -16.92 19.62 -4.96
C ARG A 131 -15.93 20.70 -5.42
N SER A 132 -14.72 20.35 -5.85
CA SER A 132 -13.71 21.28 -6.32
C SER A 132 -13.48 21.13 -7.83
N LYS A 133 -13.24 22.27 -8.51
CA LYS A 133 -12.97 22.34 -9.96
C LYS A 133 -11.66 21.65 -10.41
N GLU A 134 -10.88 21.11 -9.47
CA GLU A 134 -9.55 20.55 -9.72
C GLU A 134 -9.57 19.10 -10.24
N TYR A 135 -10.74 18.47 -10.33
CA TYR A 135 -10.90 17.09 -10.75
C TYR A 135 -11.22 16.91 -12.24
N ASN A 136 -10.91 17.86 -13.06
CA ASN A 136 -10.86 17.59 -14.49
C ASN A 136 -9.50 16.93 -14.82
N VAL A 137 -9.38 15.64 -14.49
CA VAL A 137 -8.46 14.77 -15.22
C VAL A 137 -9.03 14.72 -16.63
N SER A 138 -8.48 15.54 -17.50
CA SER A 138 -8.87 15.61 -18.90
C SER A 138 -8.79 14.20 -19.48
N LYS A 139 -9.96 13.69 -19.87
CA LYS A 139 -10.07 12.64 -20.86
C LYS A 139 -9.45 13.18 -22.15
N ASN A 140 -8.27 12.72 -22.49
CA ASN A 140 -7.75 12.67 -23.84
C ASN A 140 -7.39 11.23 -24.12
#